data_6280e6a62802aa241322a47cbc4e3d02
#
_entry.id   6280e6a62802aa241322a47cbc4e3d02
#
_cell.length_a   1.000
_cell.length_b   1.000
_cell.length_c   1.000
_cell.angle_alpha   90.00
_cell.angle_beta   90.00
_cell.angle_gamma   90.00
#
_symmetry.space_group_name_H-M   'P 1'
#
loop_
_entity.id
_entity.type
_entity.pdbx_description
1 polymer ?
#
loop_
_entity_poly.entity_id
_entity_poly.type
_entity_poly.pdbx_seq_one_letter_code
_entity_poly.pdbx_strand_id
1 'polypeptide(L)'
;MVTTFIQTAASAMIGIILILTIRGKNGEIALLLSIACCCIALFGVVQILTPIRDFIEALMITSQIDTDLIKNLMKILGIGLIGEITSSVCADSGNTAIGKTVQLAATAMILYLSLPLFTALLELVERIMGNL
;
A
#
# COMPACT_ATOMS: atom_id res chain seq x y z
N MET A 1 -1.35 -18.04 -4.99
CA MET A 1 -1.64 -16.59 -5.10
C MET A 1 -3.11 -16.29 -5.11
N VAL A 2 -3.85 -16.82 -6.09
CA VAL A 2 -5.30 -16.62 -6.17
C VAL A 2 -5.99 -17.18 -4.93
N THR A 3 -5.55 -18.34 -4.44
CA THR A 3 -6.10 -18.97 -3.24
C THR A 3 -5.92 -18.09 -2.01
N THR A 4 -4.73 -17.47 -1.84
CA THR A 4 -4.45 -16.55 -0.73
C THR A 4 -5.35 -15.32 -0.81
N PHE A 5 -5.54 -14.78 -2.01
CA PHE A 5 -6.44 -13.63 -2.23
C PHE A 5 -7.89 -13.98 -1.85
N ILE A 6 -8.37 -15.15 -2.29
CA ILE A 6 -9.72 -15.62 -1.97
C ILE A 6 -9.88 -15.83 -0.47
N GLN A 7 -8.89 -16.41 0.20
CA GLN A 7 -8.90 -16.58 1.66
C GLN A 7 -8.94 -15.23 2.38
N THR A 8 -8.15 -14.28 1.95
CA THR A 8 -8.12 -12.93 2.53
C THR A 8 -9.47 -12.23 2.32
N ALA A 9 -10.03 -12.33 1.13
CA ALA A 9 -11.33 -11.73 0.82
C ALA A 9 -12.45 -12.37 1.65
N ALA A 10 -12.45 -13.69 1.78
CA ALA A 10 -13.44 -14.42 2.59
C ALA A 10 -13.33 -14.03 4.07
N SER A 11 -12.12 -13.96 4.60
CA SER A 11 -11.87 -13.54 5.99
C SER A 11 -12.34 -12.10 6.22
N ALA A 12 -12.10 -11.22 5.25
CA ALA A 12 -12.56 -9.84 5.34
C ALA A 12 -14.09 -9.76 5.34
N MET A 13 -14.77 -10.54 4.51
CA MET A 13 -16.24 -10.56 4.47
C MET A 13 -16.83 -11.08 5.78
N ILE A 14 -16.27 -12.15 6.32
CA ILE A 14 -16.68 -12.68 7.63
C ILE A 14 -16.46 -11.62 8.72
N GLY A 15 -15.32 -10.95 8.69
CA GLY A 15 -15.00 -9.86 9.61
C GLY A 15 -16.01 -8.73 9.55
N ILE A 16 -16.40 -8.31 8.34
CA ILE A 16 -17.40 -7.25 8.13
C ILE A 16 -18.76 -7.65 8.74
N ILE A 17 -19.18 -8.89 8.51
CA ILE A 17 -20.45 -9.40 9.07
C ILE A 17 -20.41 -9.37 10.60
N LEU A 18 -19.32 -9.82 11.21
CA LEU A 18 -19.13 -9.78 12.65
C LEU A 18 -19.12 -8.35 13.19
N ILE A 19 -18.45 -7.44 12.51
CA ILE A 19 -18.38 -6.02 12.88
C ILE A 19 -19.77 -5.39 12.85
N LEU A 20 -20.55 -5.64 11.80
CA LEU A 20 -21.92 -5.12 11.67
C LEU A 20 -22.83 -5.66 12.78
N THR A 21 -22.64 -6.91 13.19
CA THR A 21 -23.42 -7.53 14.26
C THR A 21 -23.10 -6.87 15.60
N ILE A 22 -21.83 -6.58 15.87
CA ILE A 22 -21.38 -6.00 17.15
C ILE A 22 -21.61 -4.49 17.19
N ARG A 23 -21.56 -3.81 16.04
CA ARG A 23 -21.72 -2.35 15.95
C ARG A 23 -23.02 -1.84 16.56
N GLY A 24 -24.07 -2.65 16.48
CA GLY A 24 -25.36 -2.30 17.08
C GLY A 24 -25.36 -2.38 18.62
N LYS A 25 -24.38 -3.06 19.24
CA LYS A 25 -24.31 -3.24 20.69
C LYS A 25 -23.20 -2.41 21.33
N ASN A 26 -22.04 -2.28 20.69
CA ASN A 26 -20.88 -1.58 21.26
C ASN A 26 -19.99 -1.05 20.13
N GLY A 27 -20.03 0.26 19.91
CA GLY A 27 -19.27 0.92 18.84
C GLY A 27 -17.75 0.87 19.03
N GLU A 28 -17.30 0.88 20.29
CA GLU A 28 -15.86 0.84 20.61
C GLU A 28 -15.24 -0.51 20.27
N ILE A 29 -15.94 -1.59 20.60
CA ILE A 29 -15.49 -2.95 20.30
C ILE A 29 -15.50 -3.18 18.78
N ALA A 30 -16.49 -2.64 18.07
CA ALA A 30 -16.55 -2.71 16.61
C ALA A 30 -15.35 -2.03 15.96
N LEU A 31 -14.93 -0.88 16.48
CA LEU A 31 -13.74 -0.17 15.99
C LEU A 31 -12.46 -0.99 16.18
N LEU A 32 -12.27 -1.55 17.37
CA LEU A 32 -11.12 -2.40 17.66
C LEU A 32 -11.09 -3.63 16.77
N LEU A 33 -12.24 -4.24 16.55
CA LEU A 33 -12.36 -5.41 15.66
C LEU A 33 -12.07 -5.04 14.22
N SER A 34 -12.49 -3.87 13.75
CA SER A 34 -12.16 -3.34 12.44
C SER A 34 -10.66 -3.20 12.23
N ILE A 35 -9.97 -2.62 13.21
CA ILE A 35 -8.52 -2.45 13.16
C ILE A 35 -7.82 -3.82 13.12
N ALA A 36 -8.27 -4.77 13.93
CA ALA A 36 -7.73 -6.12 13.95
C ALA A 36 -7.92 -6.82 12.59
N CYS A 37 -9.10 -6.71 11.98
CA CYS A 37 -9.38 -7.26 10.65
C CYS A 37 -8.50 -6.64 9.58
N CYS A 38 -8.29 -5.32 9.64
CA CYS A 38 -7.40 -4.62 8.71
C CYS A 38 -5.95 -5.11 8.83
N CYS A 39 -5.48 -5.34 10.06
CA CYS A 39 -4.12 -5.87 10.29
C CYS A 39 -3.95 -7.27 9.71
N ILE A 40 -4.95 -8.13 9.88
CA ILE A 40 -4.93 -9.49 9.32
C ILE A 40 -4.94 -9.43 7.80
N ALA A 41 -5.78 -8.59 7.22
CA ALA A 41 -5.86 -8.40 5.77
C ALA A 41 -4.54 -7.85 5.21
N LEU A 42 -3.92 -6.91 5.91
CA LEU A 42 -2.60 -6.38 5.55
C LEU A 42 -1.54 -7.48 5.52
N PHE A 43 -1.55 -8.36 6.51
CA PHE A 43 -0.62 -9.48 6.55
C PHE A 43 -0.77 -10.37 5.32
N GLY A 44 -2.02 -10.63 4.90
CA GLY A 44 -2.30 -11.37 3.67
C GLY A 44 -1.78 -10.66 2.42
N VAL A 45 -1.94 -9.34 2.36
CA VAL A 45 -1.44 -8.54 1.23
C VAL A 45 0.09 -8.59 1.16
N VAL A 46 0.77 -8.50 2.31
CA VAL A 46 2.24 -8.57 2.36
C VAL A 46 2.72 -9.92 1.81
N GLN A 47 2.03 -11.02 2.12
CA GLN A 47 2.38 -12.33 1.57
C GLN A 47 2.23 -12.38 0.05
N ILE A 48 1.22 -11.71 -0.52
CA ILE A 48 1.02 -11.62 -1.96
C ILE A 48 2.14 -10.78 -2.62
N LEU A 49 2.65 -9.79 -1.91
CA LEU A 49 3.73 -8.94 -2.42
C LEU A 49 5.10 -9.64 -2.49
N THR A 50 5.30 -10.70 -1.70
CA THR A 50 6.58 -11.41 -1.66
C THR A 50 7.03 -11.94 -3.03
N PRO A 51 6.19 -12.64 -3.83
CA PRO A 51 6.58 -13.08 -5.16
C PRO A 51 6.88 -11.91 -6.12
N ILE A 52 6.17 -10.80 -5.97
CA ILE A 52 6.41 -9.59 -6.76
C ILE A 52 7.79 -9.02 -6.44
N ARG A 53 8.16 -8.99 -5.17
CA ARG A 53 9.48 -8.55 -4.72
C ARG A 53 10.57 -9.43 -5.32
N ASP A 54 10.41 -10.75 -5.27
CA ASP A 54 11.37 -11.70 -5.82
C ASP A 54 11.54 -11.51 -7.33
N PHE A 55 10.44 -11.27 -8.05
CA PHE A 55 10.45 -10.99 -9.48
C PHE A 55 11.21 -9.70 -9.80
N ILE A 56 11.00 -8.66 -9.02
CA ILE A 56 11.70 -7.37 -9.18
C ILE A 56 13.20 -7.55 -8.90
N GLU A 57 13.57 -8.32 -7.87
CA GLU A 57 14.98 -8.62 -7.58
C GLU A 57 15.64 -9.38 -8.74
N ALA A 58 14.94 -10.34 -9.33
CA ALA A 58 15.42 -11.08 -10.50
C ALA A 58 15.62 -10.15 -11.70
N LEU A 59 14.70 -9.20 -11.93
CA LEU A 59 14.84 -8.19 -12.97
C LEU A 59 16.04 -7.28 -12.74
N MET A 60 16.31 -6.93 -11.48
CA MET A 60 17.46 -6.09 -11.14
C MET A 60 18.79 -6.76 -11.51
N ILE A 61 18.92 -8.04 -11.22
CA ILE A 61 20.14 -8.81 -11.52
C ILE A 61 20.34 -8.92 -13.02
N THR A 62 19.25 -9.09 -13.79
CA THR A 62 19.31 -9.32 -15.22
C THR A 62 19.50 -8.03 -16.02
N SER A 63 18.92 -6.93 -15.61
CA SER A 63 18.85 -5.70 -16.42
C SER A 63 19.75 -4.57 -15.94
N GLN A 64 20.54 -4.77 -14.88
CA GLN A 64 21.45 -3.78 -14.31
C GLN A 64 20.75 -2.45 -13.93
N ILE A 65 19.49 -2.52 -13.55
CA ILE A 65 18.75 -1.36 -13.06
C ILE A 65 19.27 -0.99 -11.67
N ASP A 66 19.33 0.32 -11.41
CA ASP A 66 19.78 0.86 -10.14
C ASP A 66 18.92 0.31 -8.97
N THR A 67 19.59 -0.30 -8.00
CA THR A 67 18.92 -0.88 -6.83
C THR A 67 18.15 0.18 -6.04
N ASP A 68 18.68 1.41 -6.00
CA ASP A 68 18.06 2.53 -5.27
C ASP A 68 16.70 2.93 -5.84
N LEU A 69 16.54 2.88 -7.17
CA LEU A 69 15.26 3.19 -7.82
C LEU A 69 14.17 2.22 -7.39
N ILE A 70 14.51 0.93 -7.31
CA ILE A 70 13.54 -0.10 -6.95
C ILE A 70 13.22 -0.03 -5.46
N LYS A 71 14.20 0.26 -4.60
CA LYS A 71 13.97 0.51 -3.18
C LYS A 71 13.00 1.67 -2.99
N ASN A 72 13.20 2.77 -3.72
CA ASN A 72 12.29 3.92 -3.66
C ASN A 72 10.89 3.56 -4.14
N LEU A 73 10.77 2.77 -5.20
CA LEU A 73 9.48 2.31 -5.71
C LEU A 73 8.74 1.47 -4.66
N MET A 74 9.44 0.56 -3.99
CA MET A 74 8.85 -0.26 -2.91
C MET A 74 8.41 0.61 -1.73
N LYS A 75 9.19 1.63 -1.37
CA LYS A 75 8.81 2.60 -0.33
C LYS A 75 7.56 3.36 -0.71
N ILE A 76 7.46 3.82 -1.96
CA ILE A 76 6.27 4.51 -2.48
C ILE A 76 5.03 3.64 -2.35
N LEU A 77 5.12 2.38 -2.76
CA LEU A 77 4.01 1.44 -2.63
C LEU A 77 3.60 1.22 -1.19
N GLY A 78 4.58 1.05 -0.29
CA GLY A 78 4.33 0.86 1.14
C GLY A 78 3.64 2.07 1.76
N ILE A 79 4.12 3.26 1.49
CA ILE A 79 3.55 4.50 2.00
C ILE A 79 2.13 4.71 1.45
N GLY A 80 1.92 4.42 0.17
CA GLY A 80 0.60 4.51 -0.46
C GLY A 80 -0.42 3.59 0.21
N LEU A 81 -0.04 2.34 0.45
CA LEU A 81 -0.91 1.36 1.12
C LEU A 81 -1.21 1.76 2.56
N ILE A 82 -0.20 2.15 3.32
CA ILE A 82 -0.36 2.57 4.72
C ILE A 82 -1.23 3.82 4.79
N GLY A 83 -0.99 4.80 3.91
CA GLY A 83 -1.77 6.02 3.85
C GLY A 83 -3.24 5.77 3.53
N GLU A 84 -3.51 4.90 2.56
CA GLU A 84 -4.87 4.54 2.16
C GLU A 84 -5.62 3.84 3.30
N ILE A 85 -4.99 2.88 3.96
CA ILE A 85 -5.59 2.13 5.05
C ILE A 85 -5.83 3.03 6.25
N THR A 86 -4.87 3.86 6.63
CA THR A 86 -5.01 4.82 7.72
C THR A 86 -6.13 5.80 7.45
N SER A 87 -6.20 6.34 6.23
CA SER A 87 -7.26 7.24 5.80
C SER A 87 -8.63 6.58 5.90
N SER A 88 -8.75 5.33 5.46
CA SER A 88 -10.00 4.56 5.51
C SER A 88 -10.44 4.28 6.95
N VAL A 89 -9.52 3.91 7.84
CA VAL A 89 -9.82 3.68 9.25
C VAL A 89 -10.28 4.98 9.91
N CYS A 90 -9.62 6.10 9.63
CA CYS A 90 -10.03 7.41 10.15
C CYS A 90 -11.42 7.80 9.67
N ALA A 91 -11.74 7.57 8.41
CA ALA A 91 -13.06 7.85 7.84
C ALA A 91 -14.14 6.99 8.50
N ASP A 92 -13.87 5.71 8.70
CA ASP A 92 -14.80 4.78 9.34
C ASP A 92 -15.07 5.11 10.80
N SER A 93 -14.09 5.71 11.49
CA SER A 93 -14.27 6.16 12.87
C SER A 93 -14.94 7.53 13.00
N GLY A 94 -15.34 8.12 11.87
CA GLY A 94 -16.02 9.43 11.86
C GLY A 94 -15.10 10.63 11.72
N ASN A 95 -13.79 10.42 11.62
CA ASN A 95 -12.78 11.47 11.52
C ASN A 95 -12.30 11.64 10.07
N THR A 96 -13.21 11.98 9.19
CA THR A 96 -12.92 12.12 7.76
C THR A 96 -11.85 13.19 7.47
N ALA A 97 -11.87 14.28 8.26
CA ALA A 97 -10.88 15.36 8.10
C ALA A 97 -9.46 14.89 8.39
N ILE A 98 -9.29 14.10 9.45
CA ILE A 98 -7.99 13.51 9.79
C ILE A 98 -7.56 12.51 8.71
N GLY A 99 -8.48 11.71 8.21
CA GLY A 99 -8.22 10.78 7.13
C GLY A 99 -7.71 11.46 5.87
N LYS A 100 -8.34 12.57 5.47
CA LYS A 100 -7.89 13.38 4.33
C LYS A 100 -6.53 13.99 4.55
N THR A 101 -6.24 14.46 5.75
CA THR A 101 -4.93 15.01 6.11
C THR A 101 -3.84 13.96 6.00
N VAL A 102 -4.08 12.76 6.48
CA VAL A 102 -3.15 11.63 6.36
C VAL A 102 -2.92 11.28 4.89
N GLN A 103 -3.97 11.27 4.09
CA GLN A 103 -3.88 10.99 2.66
C GLN A 103 -3.04 12.04 1.92
N LEU A 104 -3.22 13.32 2.27
CA LEU A 104 -2.41 14.40 1.72
C LEU A 104 -0.95 14.28 2.12
N ALA A 105 -0.68 13.95 3.38
CA ALA A 105 0.68 13.72 3.86
C ALA A 105 1.34 12.54 3.12
N ALA A 106 0.62 11.44 2.92
CA ALA A 106 1.11 10.28 2.17
C ALA A 106 1.40 10.66 0.72
N THR A 107 0.53 11.42 0.08
CA THR A 107 0.72 11.91 -1.29
C THR A 107 1.96 12.80 -1.40
N ALA A 108 2.16 13.71 -0.46
CA ALA A 108 3.34 14.57 -0.41
C ALA A 108 4.62 13.75 -0.26
N MET A 109 4.60 12.72 0.58
CA MET A 109 5.73 11.83 0.78
C MET A 109 6.04 11.02 -0.48
N ILE A 110 5.00 10.54 -1.17
CA ILE A 110 5.13 9.83 -2.44
C ILE A 110 5.75 10.73 -3.50
N LEU A 111 5.32 11.99 -3.60
CA LEU A 111 5.90 12.95 -4.52
C LEU A 111 7.39 13.20 -4.21
N TYR A 112 7.72 13.35 -2.94
CA TYR A 112 9.11 13.53 -2.51
C TYR A 112 9.98 12.33 -2.92
N LEU A 113 9.51 11.11 -2.68
CA LEU A 113 10.23 9.88 -3.05
C LEU A 113 10.24 9.65 -4.56
N SER A 114 9.32 10.25 -5.30
CA SER A 114 9.27 10.16 -6.76
C SER A 114 10.30 11.05 -7.46
N LEU A 115 10.85 12.06 -6.77
CA LEU A 115 11.83 12.99 -7.39
C LEU A 115 13.05 12.27 -7.97
N PRO A 116 13.69 11.30 -7.28
CA PRO A 116 14.78 10.54 -7.88
C PRO A 116 14.36 9.73 -9.11
N LEU A 117 13.13 9.23 -9.14
CA LEU A 117 12.58 8.50 -10.29
C LEU A 117 12.42 9.42 -11.50
N PHE A 118 11.92 10.64 -11.30
CA PHE A 118 11.82 11.64 -12.36
C PHE A 118 13.18 12.03 -12.89
N THR A 119 14.16 12.22 -12.02
CA THR A 119 15.54 12.54 -12.42
C THR A 119 16.12 11.41 -13.27
N ALA A 120 15.94 10.16 -12.87
CA ALA A 120 16.40 9.01 -13.62
C ALA A 120 15.72 8.92 -15.01
N LEU A 121 14.42 9.23 -15.05
CA LEU A 121 13.67 9.24 -16.30
C LEU A 121 14.18 10.34 -17.26
N LEU A 122 14.44 11.54 -16.72
CA LEU A 122 15.00 12.64 -17.52
C LEU A 122 16.37 12.29 -18.08
N GLU A 123 17.24 11.68 -17.30
CA GLU A 123 18.54 11.21 -17.76
C GLU A 123 18.40 10.18 -18.87
N LEU A 124 17.44 9.27 -18.75
CA LEU A 124 17.17 8.28 -19.79
C LEU A 124 16.71 8.94 -21.09
N VAL A 125 15.81 9.92 -20.99
CA VAL A 125 15.31 10.67 -22.14
C VAL A 125 16.44 11.44 -22.82
N GLU A 126 17.28 12.11 -22.04
CA GLU A 126 18.45 12.83 -22.57
C GLU A 126 19.40 11.89 -23.30
N ARG A 127 19.64 10.70 -22.76
CA ARG A 127 20.46 9.68 -23.39
C ARG A 127 19.90 9.22 -24.72
N ILE A 128 18.59 8.99 -24.78
CA ILE A 128 17.91 8.59 -26.00
C ILE A 128 17.97 9.71 -27.04
N MET A 129 17.73 10.95 -26.63
CA MET A 129 17.81 12.12 -27.52
C MET A 129 19.22 12.41 -27.98
N GLY A 130 20.21 12.19 -27.13
CA GLY A 130 21.63 12.37 -27.47
C GLY A 130 22.14 11.35 -28.46
N ASN A 131 21.49 10.19 -28.60
CA ASN A 131 21.85 9.16 -29.60
C ASN A 131 21.14 9.34 -30.94
N LEU A 132 20.24 10.29 -31.04
CA LEU A 132 19.57 10.66 -32.28
C LEU A 132 20.30 11.79 -32.97
#